data_78e141662905f189947adae78a64422d
#
_entry.id   78e141662905f189947adae78a64422d
#
_cell.length_a   1.000
_cell.length_b   1.000
_cell.length_c   1.000
_cell.angle_alpha   90.00
_cell.angle_beta   90.00
_cell.angle_gamma   90.00
#
_symmetry.space_group_name_H-M   'P 1'
#
loop_
_entity.id
_entity.type
_entity.pdbx_description
1 polymer ?
#
loop_
_entity_poly.entity_id
_entity_poly.type
_entity_poly.pdbx_seq_one_letter_code
_entity_poly.pdbx_strand_id
1 'polypeptide(L)'
;DRAQAMYDRAIEANPNHADILGNYALFLTDVRHDHDRAQAMYDRAIEANPNHADILGNYALFLTDVRHDHDRAQAMYDRAIEANPNHANTLGNYALFLKNVRREYDQAEAMYDRAIDADPTDVDNLGNYAIFLKNVRREYDRAQDMYDRAIEANPNHANTLGNYSQLLFATGRDKTAIALVTRALSLAGTDEKPLVAECRFYLFAHSPEHRRESGENLRNLLAAGVTTGSWSFEPNLERLRREKDPRYDLVRDVADALSSGDTRTLEARGEWYTL
;
A
#
# COMPACT_ATOMS: atom_id res chain seq x y z
N ASP A 1 10.22 28.29 -8.59
CA ASP A 1 10.41 27.31 -7.56
C ASP A 1 11.88 26.92 -7.44
N ARG A 2 12.44 26.95 -6.22
CA ARG A 2 13.90 26.79 -6.03
C ARG A 2 14.41 25.42 -6.52
N ALA A 3 13.68 24.36 -6.23
CA ALA A 3 14.07 23.00 -6.62
C ALA A 3 14.12 22.84 -8.15
N GLN A 4 13.09 23.32 -8.84
CA GLN A 4 13.06 23.30 -10.30
C GLN A 4 14.24 24.07 -10.91
N ALA A 5 14.51 25.29 -10.43
CA ALA A 5 15.64 26.09 -10.92
C ALA A 5 17.00 25.41 -10.68
N MET A 6 17.11 24.59 -9.62
CA MET A 6 18.33 23.78 -9.40
C MET A 6 18.47 22.64 -10.42
N TYR A 7 17.38 21.93 -10.73
CA TYR A 7 17.39 20.91 -11.78
C TYR A 7 17.70 21.50 -13.16
N ASP A 8 17.05 22.62 -13.52
CA ASP A 8 17.28 23.30 -14.79
C ASP A 8 18.76 23.67 -14.95
N ARG A 9 19.37 24.28 -13.93
CA ARG A 9 20.80 24.60 -13.92
C ARG A 9 21.72 23.38 -13.96
N ALA A 10 21.33 22.29 -13.28
CA ALA A 10 22.11 21.05 -13.31
C ALA A 10 22.10 20.40 -14.70
N ILE A 11 20.93 20.44 -15.36
CA ILE A 11 20.78 19.95 -16.74
C ILE A 11 21.50 20.85 -17.74
N GLU A 12 21.50 22.19 -17.55
CA GLU A 12 22.33 23.09 -18.36
C GLU A 12 23.82 22.78 -18.25
N ALA A 13 24.29 22.44 -17.05
CA ALA A 13 25.70 22.11 -16.80
C ALA A 13 26.08 20.72 -17.35
N ASN A 14 25.18 19.74 -17.26
CA ASN A 14 25.37 18.38 -17.79
C ASN A 14 24.06 17.83 -18.39
N PRO A 15 23.80 18.08 -19.68
CA PRO A 15 22.53 17.75 -20.33
C PRO A 15 22.19 16.25 -20.41
N ASN A 16 23.20 15.38 -20.30
CA ASN A 16 23.07 13.92 -20.46
C ASN A 16 23.39 13.16 -19.16
N HIS A 17 23.25 13.78 -18.00
CA HIS A 17 23.44 13.09 -16.74
C HIS A 17 22.16 12.33 -16.37
N ALA A 18 22.16 11.00 -16.54
CA ALA A 18 21.00 10.14 -16.38
C ALA A 18 20.30 10.33 -15.00
N ASP A 19 21.09 10.33 -13.90
CA ASP A 19 20.51 10.49 -12.54
C ASP A 19 19.83 11.85 -12.34
N ILE A 20 20.41 12.92 -12.87
CA ILE A 20 19.77 14.27 -12.76
C ILE A 20 18.46 14.28 -13.52
N LEU A 21 18.43 13.71 -14.73
CA LEU A 21 17.24 13.63 -15.56
C LEU A 21 16.17 12.73 -14.92
N GLY A 22 16.57 11.57 -14.38
CA GLY A 22 15.66 10.65 -13.67
C GLY A 22 15.06 11.27 -12.41
N ASN A 23 15.90 11.90 -11.58
CA ASN A 23 15.42 12.59 -10.36
C ASN A 23 14.53 13.80 -10.68
N TYR A 24 14.81 14.51 -11.78
CA TYR A 24 13.93 15.59 -12.24
C TYR A 24 12.59 15.05 -12.75
N ALA A 25 12.58 13.89 -13.42
CA ALA A 25 11.35 13.24 -13.82
C ALA A 25 10.48 12.86 -12.61
N LEU A 26 11.05 12.29 -11.55
CA LEU A 26 10.35 12.01 -10.29
C LEU A 26 9.78 13.31 -9.68
N PHE A 27 10.57 14.36 -9.56
CA PHE A 27 10.10 15.66 -9.04
C PHE A 27 8.95 16.24 -9.88
N LEU A 28 9.03 16.12 -11.21
CA LEU A 28 7.96 16.56 -12.10
C LEU A 28 6.68 15.73 -11.93
N THR A 29 6.81 14.42 -11.68
CA THR A 29 5.70 13.53 -11.41
C THR A 29 5.03 13.83 -10.07
N ASP A 30 5.80 13.80 -8.99
CA ASP A 30 5.25 13.75 -7.62
C ASP A 30 4.91 15.12 -7.06
N VAL A 31 5.67 16.15 -7.47
CA VAL A 31 5.55 17.49 -6.88
C VAL A 31 4.89 18.49 -7.83
N ARG A 32 5.20 18.40 -9.12
CA ARG A 32 4.69 19.35 -10.11
C ARG A 32 3.48 18.86 -10.87
N HIS A 33 3.27 17.54 -10.90
CA HIS A 33 2.24 16.86 -11.68
C HIS A 33 2.29 17.23 -13.17
N ASP A 34 3.54 17.52 -13.66
CA ASP A 34 3.81 17.83 -15.06
C ASP A 34 4.26 16.55 -15.79
N HIS A 35 3.28 15.70 -16.07
CA HIS A 35 3.49 14.35 -16.54
C HIS A 35 4.13 14.28 -17.94
N ASP A 36 3.89 15.27 -18.80
CA ASP A 36 4.49 15.29 -20.14
C ASP A 36 5.99 15.60 -20.08
N ARG A 37 6.37 16.59 -19.24
CA ARG A 37 7.79 16.86 -19.01
C ARG A 37 8.47 15.73 -18.25
N ALA A 38 7.80 15.11 -17.29
CA ALA A 38 8.33 13.96 -16.57
C ALA A 38 8.70 12.83 -17.55
N GLN A 39 7.79 12.48 -18.44
CA GLN A 39 8.03 11.46 -19.47
C GLN A 39 9.22 11.84 -20.36
N ALA A 40 9.30 13.08 -20.85
CA ALA A 40 10.43 13.52 -21.67
C ALA A 40 11.77 13.43 -20.92
N MET A 41 11.78 13.65 -19.59
CA MET A 41 13.01 13.51 -18.80
C MET A 41 13.37 12.03 -18.60
N TYR A 42 12.41 11.14 -18.39
CA TYR A 42 12.68 9.70 -18.35
C TYR A 42 13.24 9.19 -19.69
N ASP A 43 12.62 9.57 -20.80
CA ASP A 43 13.09 9.16 -22.14
C ASP A 43 14.56 9.61 -22.37
N ARG A 44 14.89 10.86 -22.05
CA ARG A 44 16.28 11.38 -22.10
C ARG A 44 17.23 10.66 -21.16
N ALA A 45 16.78 10.34 -19.94
CA ALA A 45 17.60 9.63 -18.95
C ALA A 45 17.97 8.23 -19.45
N ILE A 46 17.02 7.53 -20.08
CA ILE A 46 17.24 6.20 -20.69
C ILE A 46 18.12 6.29 -21.94
N GLU A 47 17.99 7.35 -22.75
CA GLU A 47 18.91 7.60 -23.85
C GLU A 47 20.36 7.81 -23.36
N ALA A 48 20.53 8.54 -22.25
CA ALA A 48 21.83 8.80 -21.66
C ALA A 48 22.46 7.56 -21.00
N ASN A 49 21.66 6.73 -20.33
CA ASN A 49 22.07 5.45 -19.73
C ASN A 49 20.97 4.38 -19.90
N PRO A 50 21.03 3.57 -20.98
CA PRO A 50 20.00 2.59 -21.31
C PRO A 50 19.83 1.44 -20.31
N ASN A 51 20.82 1.20 -19.46
CA ASN A 51 20.85 0.08 -18.50
C ASN A 51 20.85 0.55 -17.04
N HIS A 52 20.30 1.73 -16.78
CA HIS A 52 20.19 2.23 -15.41
C HIS A 52 18.92 1.64 -14.74
N ALA A 53 19.11 0.61 -13.91
CA ALA A 53 18.00 -0.15 -13.33
C ALA A 53 17.00 0.71 -12.53
N ASP A 54 17.47 1.67 -11.70
CA ASP A 54 16.60 2.57 -10.93
C ASP A 54 15.73 3.43 -11.83
N ILE A 55 16.30 4.02 -12.88
CA ILE A 55 15.57 4.88 -13.81
C ILE A 55 14.54 4.07 -14.58
N LEU A 56 14.91 2.88 -15.06
CA LEU A 56 14.01 1.97 -15.76
C LEU A 56 12.86 1.54 -14.85
N GLY A 57 13.14 1.18 -13.57
CA GLY A 57 12.13 0.81 -12.59
C GLY A 57 11.17 1.96 -12.25
N ASN A 58 11.71 3.17 -12.02
CA ASN A 58 10.91 4.37 -11.75
C ASN A 58 10.05 4.77 -12.96
N TYR A 59 10.59 4.63 -14.18
CA TYR A 59 9.81 4.89 -15.40
C TYR A 59 8.70 3.85 -15.60
N ALA A 60 8.96 2.58 -15.27
CA ALA A 60 7.94 1.54 -15.30
C ALA A 60 6.78 1.86 -14.34
N LEU A 61 7.10 2.31 -13.12
CA LEU A 61 6.10 2.75 -12.15
C LEU A 61 5.29 3.95 -12.67
N PHE A 62 5.96 4.99 -13.20
CA PHE A 62 5.29 6.14 -13.83
C PHE A 62 4.36 5.72 -14.98
N LEU A 63 4.82 4.81 -15.86
CA LEU A 63 3.99 4.29 -16.96
C LEU A 63 2.79 3.50 -16.45
N THR A 64 2.94 2.78 -15.33
CA THR A 64 1.86 2.03 -14.69
C THR A 64 0.79 2.95 -14.09
N ASP A 65 1.20 3.86 -13.21
CA ASP A 65 0.30 4.58 -12.31
C ASP A 65 -0.21 5.89 -12.91
N VAL A 66 0.60 6.52 -13.78
CA VAL A 66 0.29 7.84 -14.33
C VAL A 66 -0.17 7.77 -15.78
N ARG A 67 0.54 7.01 -16.61
CA ARG A 67 0.20 6.91 -18.05
C ARG A 67 -0.73 5.78 -18.38
N HIS A 68 -0.83 4.77 -17.50
CA HIS A 68 -1.59 3.54 -17.74
C HIS A 68 -1.16 2.81 -19.02
N ASP A 69 0.12 2.99 -19.40
CA ASP A 69 0.75 2.30 -20.55
C ASP A 69 1.42 1.01 -20.05
N HIS A 70 0.58 0.00 -19.81
CA HIS A 70 0.99 -1.22 -19.15
C HIS A 70 1.97 -2.07 -19.95
N ASP A 71 1.92 -2.00 -21.28
CA ASP A 71 2.85 -2.78 -22.13
C ASP A 71 4.25 -2.17 -22.09
N ARG A 72 4.36 -0.83 -22.17
CA ARG A 72 5.64 -0.17 -21.98
C ARG A 72 6.16 -0.30 -20.54
N ALA A 73 5.28 -0.25 -19.54
CA ALA A 73 5.67 -0.46 -18.14
C ALA A 73 6.33 -1.83 -17.97
N GLN A 74 5.72 -2.89 -18.47
CA GLN A 74 6.28 -4.23 -18.43
C GLN A 74 7.65 -4.31 -19.09
N ALA A 75 7.79 -3.77 -20.31
CA ALA A 75 9.06 -3.75 -21.00
C ALA A 75 10.16 -3.01 -20.24
N MET A 76 9.81 -1.95 -19.48
CA MET A 76 10.78 -1.24 -18.63
C MET A 76 11.15 -2.04 -17.40
N TYR A 77 10.21 -2.73 -16.75
CA TYR A 77 10.50 -3.66 -15.64
C TYR A 77 11.43 -4.79 -16.09
N ASP A 78 11.15 -5.43 -17.23
CA ASP A 78 11.97 -6.51 -17.78
C ASP A 78 13.41 -6.02 -18.01
N ARG A 79 13.59 -4.86 -18.64
CA ARG A 79 14.91 -4.24 -18.86
C ARG A 79 15.61 -3.87 -17.55
N ALA A 80 14.87 -3.36 -16.56
CA ALA A 80 15.45 -3.02 -15.25
C ALA A 80 16.01 -4.25 -14.55
N ILE A 81 15.28 -5.37 -14.60
CA ILE A 81 15.69 -6.65 -14.02
C ILE A 81 16.86 -7.29 -14.80
N GLU A 82 16.88 -7.11 -16.14
CA GLU A 82 18.03 -7.53 -16.94
C GLU A 82 19.29 -6.74 -16.57
N ALA A 83 19.15 -5.42 -16.37
CA ALA A 83 20.27 -4.55 -15.96
C ALA A 83 20.77 -4.80 -14.54
N ASN A 84 19.86 -5.05 -13.58
CA ASN A 84 20.17 -5.42 -12.20
C ASN A 84 19.21 -6.49 -11.68
N PRO A 85 19.56 -7.78 -11.77
CA PRO A 85 18.68 -8.88 -11.38
C PRO A 85 18.33 -8.96 -9.89
N ASN A 86 19.06 -8.25 -9.04
CA ASN A 86 18.91 -8.25 -7.58
C ASN A 86 18.47 -6.87 -7.04
N HIS A 87 17.81 -6.05 -7.86
CA HIS A 87 17.32 -4.76 -7.41
C HIS A 87 15.97 -4.93 -6.67
N ALA A 88 15.99 -5.06 -5.34
CA ALA A 88 14.86 -5.44 -4.51
C ALA A 88 13.62 -4.56 -4.77
N ASN A 89 13.77 -3.22 -4.81
CA ASN A 89 12.67 -2.31 -5.06
C ASN A 89 12.00 -2.52 -6.43
N THR A 90 12.79 -2.72 -7.48
CA THR A 90 12.24 -2.99 -8.83
C THR A 90 11.51 -4.34 -8.86
N LEU A 91 12.07 -5.38 -8.24
CA LEU A 91 11.43 -6.69 -8.14
C LEU A 91 10.09 -6.61 -7.39
N GLY A 92 10.04 -5.89 -6.27
CA GLY A 92 8.82 -5.67 -5.50
C GLY A 92 7.76 -4.89 -6.27
N ASN A 93 8.14 -3.80 -6.95
CA ASN A 93 7.25 -3.01 -7.77
C ASN A 93 6.72 -3.81 -8.98
N TYR A 94 7.58 -4.63 -9.60
CA TYR A 94 7.15 -5.52 -10.69
C TYR A 94 6.18 -6.59 -10.17
N ALA A 95 6.41 -7.15 -8.99
CA ALA A 95 5.46 -8.08 -8.36
C ALA A 95 4.08 -7.43 -8.14
N LEU A 96 4.04 -6.18 -7.66
CA LEU A 96 2.81 -5.42 -7.52
C LEU A 96 2.12 -5.18 -8.87
N PHE A 97 2.85 -4.83 -9.92
CA PHE A 97 2.33 -4.66 -11.26
C PHE A 97 1.74 -5.97 -11.80
N LEU A 98 2.49 -7.08 -11.72
CA LEU A 98 2.03 -8.41 -12.14
C LEU A 98 0.76 -8.84 -11.38
N LYS A 99 0.69 -8.58 -10.08
CA LYS A 99 -0.47 -8.87 -9.24
C LYS A 99 -1.68 -8.00 -9.61
N ASN A 100 -1.51 -6.68 -9.65
CA ASN A 100 -2.64 -5.75 -9.69
C ASN A 100 -3.14 -5.50 -11.12
N VAL A 101 -2.21 -5.44 -12.10
CA VAL A 101 -2.49 -5.07 -13.49
C VAL A 101 -2.63 -6.30 -14.37
N ARG A 102 -1.63 -7.17 -14.40
CA ARG A 102 -1.60 -8.35 -15.29
C ARG A 102 -2.38 -9.54 -14.74
N ARG A 103 -2.57 -9.63 -13.41
CA ARG A 103 -3.18 -10.78 -12.73
C ARG A 103 -2.37 -12.07 -12.91
N GLU A 104 -1.07 -11.94 -13.14
CA GLU A 104 -0.13 -13.03 -13.32
C GLU A 104 0.48 -13.44 -11.98
N TYR A 105 -0.34 -14.12 -11.16
CA TYR A 105 -0.05 -14.34 -9.74
C TYR A 105 1.18 -15.23 -9.49
N ASP A 106 1.45 -16.22 -10.35
CA ASP A 106 2.63 -17.06 -10.17
C ASP A 106 3.93 -16.30 -10.46
N GLN A 107 3.91 -15.42 -11.46
CA GLN A 107 5.04 -14.55 -11.74
C GLN A 107 5.20 -13.47 -10.65
N ALA A 108 4.10 -12.92 -10.16
CA ALA A 108 4.14 -11.98 -9.04
C ALA A 108 4.80 -12.60 -7.80
N GLU A 109 4.44 -13.84 -7.46
CA GLU A 109 5.04 -14.55 -6.33
C GLU A 109 6.53 -14.76 -6.53
N ALA A 110 6.95 -15.21 -7.72
CA ALA A 110 8.37 -15.39 -8.04
C ALA A 110 9.17 -14.08 -7.92
N MET A 111 8.56 -12.93 -8.27
CA MET A 111 9.22 -11.63 -8.12
C MET A 111 9.30 -11.20 -6.64
N TYR A 112 8.27 -11.48 -5.83
CA TYR A 112 8.33 -11.25 -4.38
C TYR A 112 9.42 -12.10 -3.72
N ASP A 113 9.50 -13.40 -4.03
CA ASP A 113 10.55 -14.28 -3.50
C ASP A 113 11.94 -13.71 -3.84
N ARG A 114 12.18 -13.30 -5.09
CA ARG A 114 13.44 -12.67 -5.50
C ARG A 114 13.71 -11.34 -4.80
N ALA A 115 12.68 -10.50 -4.58
CA ALA A 115 12.83 -9.24 -3.87
C ALA A 115 13.29 -9.47 -2.43
N ILE A 116 12.70 -10.47 -1.74
CA ILE A 116 13.06 -10.83 -0.37
C ILE A 116 14.43 -11.50 -0.29
N ASP A 117 14.84 -12.26 -1.31
CA ASP A 117 16.20 -12.83 -1.40
C ASP A 117 17.24 -11.73 -1.61
N ALA A 118 16.91 -10.68 -2.38
CA ALA A 118 17.80 -9.55 -2.65
C ALA A 118 17.94 -8.61 -1.45
N ASP A 119 16.86 -8.33 -0.71
CA ASP A 119 16.86 -7.60 0.57
C ASP A 119 15.89 -8.25 1.57
N PRO A 120 16.39 -9.11 2.46
CA PRO A 120 15.57 -9.80 3.46
C PRO A 120 14.97 -8.90 4.54
N THR A 121 15.36 -7.63 4.59
CA THR A 121 14.97 -6.65 5.63
C THR A 121 14.10 -5.52 5.07
N ASP A 122 13.80 -5.52 3.77
CA ASP A 122 12.92 -4.53 3.16
C ASP A 122 11.48 -4.72 3.67
N VAL A 123 11.06 -3.79 4.53
CA VAL A 123 9.76 -3.84 5.21
C VAL A 123 8.58 -3.72 4.24
N ASP A 124 8.73 -2.95 3.18
CA ASP A 124 7.68 -2.74 2.18
C ASP A 124 7.49 -4.00 1.32
N ASN A 125 8.58 -4.63 0.88
CA ASN A 125 8.51 -5.88 0.14
C ASN A 125 7.95 -7.02 1.00
N LEU A 126 8.41 -7.16 2.25
CA LEU A 126 7.86 -8.13 3.20
C LEU A 126 6.37 -7.91 3.45
N GLY A 127 5.96 -6.67 3.69
CA GLY A 127 4.55 -6.30 3.90
C GLY A 127 3.68 -6.57 2.68
N ASN A 128 4.13 -6.18 1.49
CA ASN A 128 3.41 -6.38 0.23
C ASN A 128 3.28 -7.88 -0.11
N TYR A 129 4.33 -8.66 0.14
CA TYR A 129 4.27 -10.11 -0.03
C TYR A 129 3.32 -10.77 0.96
N ALA A 130 3.32 -10.35 2.22
CA ALA A 130 2.36 -10.83 3.21
C ALA A 130 0.89 -10.55 2.78
N ILE A 131 0.62 -9.34 2.26
CA ILE A 131 -0.70 -8.98 1.72
C ILE A 131 -1.06 -9.87 0.52
N PHE A 132 -0.11 -10.17 -0.38
CA PHE A 132 -0.33 -11.06 -1.51
C PHE A 132 -0.64 -12.48 -1.04
N LEU A 133 0.16 -13.05 -0.16
CA LEU A 133 -0.04 -14.39 0.40
C LEU A 133 -1.40 -14.51 1.10
N LYS A 134 -1.77 -13.49 1.89
CA LYS A 134 -3.07 -13.44 2.58
C LYS A 134 -4.25 -13.34 1.61
N ASN A 135 -4.22 -12.39 0.68
CA ASN A 135 -5.40 -12.02 -0.10
C ASN A 135 -5.56 -12.86 -1.37
N VAL A 136 -4.45 -13.28 -2.00
CA VAL A 136 -4.43 -13.98 -3.28
C VAL A 136 -4.26 -15.48 -3.09
N ARG A 137 -3.22 -15.89 -2.34
CA ARG A 137 -2.90 -17.31 -2.11
C ARG A 137 -3.70 -17.93 -0.99
N ARG A 138 -4.23 -17.14 -0.05
CA ARG A 138 -4.89 -17.63 1.18
C ARG A 138 -3.96 -18.45 2.08
N GLU A 139 -2.67 -18.17 2.00
CA GLU A 139 -1.61 -18.85 2.75
C GLU A 139 -1.28 -18.04 4.02
N TYR A 140 -2.16 -18.14 5.01
CA TYR A 140 -2.12 -17.28 6.20
C TYR A 140 -0.88 -17.47 7.06
N ASP A 141 -0.34 -18.69 7.14
CA ASP A 141 0.87 -18.98 7.93
C ASP A 141 2.10 -18.33 7.28
N ARG A 142 2.26 -18.43 5.95
CA ARG A 142 3.34 -17.73 5.23
C ARG A 142 3.19 -16.22 5.31
N ALA A 143 1.96 -15.71 5.21
CA ALA A 143 1.69 -14.29 5.37
C ALA A 143 2.11 -13.80 6.76
N GLN A 144 1.85 -14.60 7.81
CA GLN A 144 2.29 -14.29 9.16
C GLN A 144 3.82 -14.23 9.26
N ASP A 145 4.55 -15.22 8.72
CA ASP A 145 6.02 -15.23 8.73
C ASP A 145 6.59 -13.96 8.07
N MET A 146 5.98 -13.49 6.97
CA MET A 146 6.42 -12.25 6.32
C MET A 146 6.15 -11.01 7.19
N TYR A 147 4.99 -10.96 7.86
CA TYR A 147 4.69 -9.86 8.79
C TYR A 147 5.60 -9.88 10.01
N ASP A 148 5.91 -11.05 10.58
CA ASP A 148 6.81 -11.17 11.74
C ASP A 148 8.20 -10.66 11.37
N ARG A 149 8.74 -11.03 10.20
CA ARG A 149 10.01 -10.52 9.67
C ARG A 149 9.98 -9.02 9.42
N ALA A 150 8.89 -8.49 8.86
CA ALA A 150 8.73 -7.05 8.62
C ALA A 150 8.74 -6.25 9.95
N ILE A 151 8.08 -6.77 11.00
CA ILE A 151 8.09 -6.15 12.33
C ILE A 151 9.44 -6.28 13.01
N GLU A 152 10.17 -7.38 12.79
CA GLU A 152 11.54 -7.53 13.28
C GLU A 152 12.47 -6.49 12.63
N ALA A 153 12.35 -6.29 11.31
CA ALA A 153 13.15 -5.30 10.57
C ALA A 153 12.79 -3.84 10.95
N ASN A 154 11.49 -3.52 11.08
CA ASN A 154 11.03 -2.21 11.56
C ASN A 154 9.82 -2.34 12.47
N PRO A 155 10.03 -2.38 13.79
CA PRO A 155 8.95 -2.50 14.77
C PRO A 155 7.97 -1.32 14.80
N ASN A 156 8.30 -0.20 14.17
CA ASN A 156 7.50 1.04 14.18
C ASN A 156 6.84 1.35 12.82
N HIS A 157 6.78 0.40 11.91
CA HIS A 157 6.11 0.59 10.61
C HIS A 157 4.60 0.44 10.76
N ALA A 158 3.88 1.58 10.88
CA ALA A 158 2.46 1.63 11.21
C ALA A 158 1.60 0.79 10.25
N ASN A 159 1.86 0.87 8.93
CA ASN A 159 1.13 0.11 7.92
C ASN A 159 1.27 -1.41 8.11
N THR A 160 2.48 -1.91 8.37
CA THR A 160 2.70 -3.34 8.64
C THR A 160 1.95 -3.81 9.88
N LEU A 161 2.00 -3.02 10.97
CA LEU A 161 1.28 -3.33 12.21
C LEU A 161 -0.23 -3.38 11.98
N GLY A 162 -0.79 -2.42 11.24
CA GLY A 162 -2.21 -2.37 10.86
C GLY A 162 -2.62 -3.57 10.01
N ASN A 163 -1.86 -3.86 8.96
CA ASN A 163 -2.13 -4.97 8.04
C ASN A 163 -2.04 -6.35 8.71
N TYR A 164 -1.07 -6.52 9.61
CA TYR A 164 -0.96 -7.74 10.39
C TYR A 164 -2.09 -7.90 11.39
N SER A 165 -2.51 -6.81 12.05
CA SER A 165 -3.64 -6.85 12.97
C SER A 165 -4.92 -7.32 12.29
N GLN A 166 -5.15 -6.94 11.03
CA GLN A 166 -6.27 -7.45 10.22
C GLN A 166 -6.25 -8.97 10.12
N LEU A 167 -5.11 -9.55 9.76
CA LEU A 167 -4.96 -11.01 9.66
C LEU A 167 -5.22 -11.70 11.01
N LEU A 168 -4.67 -11.14 12.08
CA LEU A 168 -4.83 -11.67 13.42
C LEU A 168 -6.28 -11.61 13.90
N PHE A 169 -6.99 -10.50 13.66
CA PHE A 169 -8.43 -10.42 13.94
C PHE A 169 -9.23 -11.42 13.10
N ALA A 170 -8.97 -11.53 11.81
CA ALA A 170 -9.67 -12.49 10.94
C ALA A 170 -9.49 -13.95 11.39
N THR A 171 -8.35 -14.27 12.03
CA THR A 171 -8.00 -15.59 12.54
C THR A 171 -8.30 -15.79 14.04
N GLY A 172 -8.90 -14.81 14.72
CA GLY A 172 -9.33 -14.93 16.13
C GLY A 172 -8.21 -14.73 17.16
N ARG A 173 -7.08 -14.15 16.77
CA ARG A 173 -5.95 -13.83 17.68
C ARG A 173 -6.05 -12.41 18.24
N ASP A 174 -7.21 -12.09 18.84
CA ASP A 174 -7.63 -10.73 19.18
C ASP A 174 -6.66 -10.02 20.13
N LYS A 175 -6.13 -10.72 21.15
CA LYS A 175 -5.22 -10.09 22.11
C LYS A 175 -3.97 -9.52 21.47
N THR A 176 -3.34 -10.27 20.58
CA THR A 176 -2.16 -9.82 19.82
C THR A 176 -2.55 -8.73 18.83
N ALA A 177 -3.67 -8.91 18.12
CA ALA A 177 -4.20 -7.95 17.17
C ALA A 177 -4.46 -6.57 17.81
N ILE A 178 -5.07 -6.53 19.01
CA ILE A 178 -5.33 -5.30 19.77
C ILE A 178 -4.01 -4.59 20.10
N ALA A 179 -2.99 -5.32 20.53
CA ALA A 179 -1.69 -4.73 20.85
C ALA A 179 -1.04 -4.08 19.60
N LEU A 180 -1.07 -4.76 18.46
CA LEU A 180 -0.48 -4.26 17.22
C LEU A 180 -1.27 -3.06 16.66
N VAL A 181 -2.60 -3.14 16.60
CA VAL A 181 -3.43 -2.07 16.07
C VAL A 181 -3.36 -0.81 16.95
N THR A 182 -3.26 -0.97 18.27
CA THR A 182 -3.09 0.15 19.19
C THR A 182 -1.73 0.83 18.95
N ARG A 183 -0.68 0.03 18.73
CA ARG A 183 0.64 0.56 18.38
C ARG A 183 0.62 1.25 17.01
N ALA A 184 -0.03 0.67 15.99
CA ALA A 184 -0.20 1.30 14.69
C ALA A 184 -0.87 2.68 14.82
N LEU A 185 -1.96 2.78 15.59
CA LEU A 185 -2.65 4.06 15.85
C LEU A 185 -1.77 5.09 16.58
N SER A 186 -0.86 4.65 17.46
CA SER A 186 0.06 5.57 18.17
C SER A 186 1.18 6.10 17.27
N LEU A 187 1.47 5.42 16.17
CA LEU A 187 2.53 5.75 15.22
C LEU A 187 2.01 6.48 13.97
N ALA A 188 0.72 6.30 13.66
CA ALA A 188 0.09 6.87 12.47
C ALA A 188 0.18 8.41 12.47
N GLY A 189 0.64 8.97 11.37
CA GLY A 189 0.71 10.40 11.13
C GLY A 189 -0.66 11.03 10.86
N THR A 190 -0.72 12.36 10.87
CA THR A 190 -1.95 13.13 10.59
C THR A 190 -2.51 12.89 9.19
N ASP A 191 -1.66 12.51 8.26
CA ASP A 191 -2.02 12.30 6.85
C ASP A 191 -2.42 10.84 6.56
N GLU A 192 -2.17 9.92 7.51
CA GLU A 192 -2.50 8.49 7.39
C GLU A 192 -3.94 8.18 7.85
N LYS A 193 -4.89 9.06 7.56
CA LYS A 193 -6.30 8.90 7.93
C LYS A 193 -6.93 7.59 7.45
N PRO A 194 -6.66 7.07 6.24
CA PRO A 194 -7.16 5.76 5.83
C PRO A 194 -6.70 4.64 6.76
N LEU A 195 -5.40 4.57 7.10
CA LEU A 195 -4.87 3.59 8.04
C LEU A 195 -5.54 3.69 9.42
N VAL A 196 -5.74 4.94 9.91
CA VAL A 196 -6.44 5.17 11.18
C VAL A 196 -7.88 4.64 11.10
N ALA A 197 -8.59 4.88 10.01
CA ALA A 197 -9.95 4.38 9.80
C ALA A 197 -10.01 2.83 9.79
N GLU A 198 -9.07 2.18 9.12
CA GLU A 198 -8.95 0.72 9.10
C GLU A 198 -8.69 0.16 10.50
N CYS A 199 -7.71 0.71 11.20
CA CYS A 199 -7.37 0.30 12.57
C CYS A 199 -8.56 0.49 13.53
N ARG A 200 -9.28 1.61 13.44
CA ARG A 200 -10.49 1.88 14.24
C ARG A 200 -11.63 0.93 13.87
N PHE A 201 -11.77 0.58 12.58
CA PHE A 201 -12.73 -0.43 12.17
C PHE A 201 -12.49 -1.78 12.85
N TYR A 202 -11.25 -2.27 12.89
CA TYR A 202 -10.93 -3.56 13.52
C TYR A 202 -11.22 -3.55 15.03
N LEU A 203 -10.87 -2.48 15.72
CA LEU A 203 -11.21 -2.32 17.14
C LEU A 203 -12.71 -2.23 17.37
N PHE A 204 -13.44 -1.52 16.51
CA PHE A 204 -14.90 -1.45 16.55
C PHE A 204 -15.56 -2.82 16.37
N ALA A 205 -15.09 -3.58 15.39
CA ALA A 205 -15.62 -4.89 15.06
C ALA A 205 -15.35 -5.95 16.15
N HIS A 206 -14.08 -6.02 16.62
CA HIS A 206 -13.58 -7.17 17.37
C HIS A 206 -13.20 -6.89 18.84
N SER A 207 -13.13 -5.62 19.28
CA SER A 207 -12.74 -5.28 20.65
C SER A 207 -13.87 -4.62 21.42
N PRO A 208 -14.56 -5.33 22.31
CA PRO A 208 -15.64 -4.76 23.13
C PRO A 208 -15.21 -3.51 23.92
N GLU A 209 -13.98 -3.52 24.45
CA GLU A 209 -13.42 -2.45 25.28
C GLU A 209 -13.18 -1.16 24.48
N HIS A 210 -12.81 -1.27 23.20
CA HIS A 210 -12.48 -0.12 22.34
C HIS A 210 -13.64 0.29 21.41
N ARG A 211 -14.74 -0.45 21.41
CA ARG A 211 -15.84 -0.30 20.45
C ARG A 211 -16.42 1.10 20.44
N ARG A 212 -16.78 1.63 21.59
CA ARG A 212 -17.41 2.94 21.70
C ARG A 212 -16.50 4.04 21.16
N GLU A 213 -15.27 4.10 21.66
CA GLU A 213 -14.28 5.09 21.23
C GLU A 213 -14.01 4.98 19.72
N SER A 214 -13.85 3.75 19.22
CA SER A 214 -13.59 3.52 17.80
C SER A 214 -14.80 3.90 16.94
N GLY A 215 -16.03 3.63 17.37
CA GLY A 215 -17.24 4.08 16.69
C GLY A 215 -17.36 5.60 16.62
N GLU A 216 -17.03 6.31 17.70
CA GLU A 216 -16.99 7.79 17.72
C GLU A 216 -15.94 8.34 16.74
N ASN A 217 -14.73 7.75 16.74
CA ASN A 217 -13.68 8.13 15.79
C ASN A 217 -14.07 7.87 14.33
N LEU A 218 -14.68 6.72 14.03
CA LEU A 218 -15.14 6.36 12.69
C LEU A 218 -16.21 7.33 12.19
N ARG A 219 -17.16 7.76 13.05
CA ARG A 219 -18.14 8.81 12.69
C ARG A 219 -17.46 10.09 12.24
N ASN A 220 -16.45 10.54 13.01
CA ASN A 220 -15.72 11.76 12.70
C ASN A 220 -14.91 11.63 11.38
N LEU A 221 -14.28 10.49 11.16
CA LEU A 221 -13.52 10.23 9.93
C LEU A 221 -14.44 10.18 8.70
N LEU A 222 -15.57 9.48 8.79
CA LEU A 222 -16.58 9.42 7.73
C LEU A 222 -17.20 10.79 7.45
N ALA A 223 -17.53 11.57 8.49
CA ALA A 223 -18.00 12.95 8.34
C ALA A 223 -16.98 13.87 7.68
N ALA A 224 -15.68 13.57 7.84
CA ALA A 224 -14.59 14.27 7.16
C ALA A 224 -14.31 13.74 5.74
N GLY A 225 -15.12 12.81 5.22
CA GLY A 225 -14.99 12.23 3.88
C GLY A 225 -13.82 11.22 3.74
N VAL A 226 -13.33 10.68 4.85
CA VAL A 226 -12.24 9.68 4.79
C VAL A 226 -12.79 8.36 4.30
N THR A 227 -12.11 7.80 3.29
CA THR A 227 -12.36 6.46 2.76
C THR A 227 -11.09 5.63 2.79
N THR A 228 -11.25 4.30 2.78
CA THR A 228 -10.14 3.34 2.71
C THR A 228 -9.92 2.81 1.29
N GLY A 229 -10.66 3.34 0.31
CA GLY A 229 -10.56 2.96 -1.10
C GLY A 229 -10.84 1.47 -1.34
N SER A 230 -9.92 0.81 -2.03
CA SER A 230 -10.04 -0.61 -2.39
C SER A 230 -9.67 -1.59 -1.27
N TRP A 231 -9.49 -1.12 -0.04
CA TRP A 231 -9.17 -2.00 1.09
C TRP A 231 -10.33 -2.93 1.41
N SER A 232 -10.04 -4.21 1.62
CA SER A 232 -11.06 -5.22 1.87
C SER A 232 -11.18 -5.55 3.35
N PHE A 233 -12.38 -5.37 3.89
CA PHE A 233 -12.74 -5.80 5.25
C PHE A 233 -13.33 -7.22 5.29
N GLU A 234 -13.51 -7.87 4.14
CA GLU A 234 -14.23 -9.14 4.00
C GLU A 234 -13.72 -10.27 4.92
N PRO A 235 -12.41 -10.48 5.14
CA PRO A 235 -11.95 -11.55 6.05
C PRO A 235 -12.46 -11.37 7.48
N ASN A 236 -12.62 -10.13 7.94
CA ASN A 236 -13.14 -9.80 9.27
C ASN A 236 -14.67 -9.90 9.32
N LEU A 237 -15.36 -9.53 8.25
CA LEU A 237 -16.80 -9.72 8.11
C LEU A 237 -17.18 -11.19 8.02
N GLU A 238 -16.41 -12.02 7.30
CA GLU A 238 -16.59 -13.48 7.25
C GLU A 238 -16.46 -14.11 8.65
N ARG A 239 -15.52 -13.65 9.46
CA ARG A 239 -15.39 -14.08 10.85
C ARG A 239 -16.65 -13.76 11.64
N LEU A 240 -17.13 -12.51 11.62
CA LEU A 240 -18.36 -12.11 12.34
C LEU A 240 -19.59 -12.91 11.88
N ARG A 241 -19.70 -13.17 10.58
CA ARG A 241 -20.77 -14.02 10.00
C ARG A 241 -20.70 -15.44 10.54
N ARG A 242 -19.52 -16.05 10.55
CA ARG A 242 -19.28 -17.40 11.08
C ARG A 242 -19.58 -17.49 12.57
N GLU A 243 -19.23 -16.47 13.34
CA GLU A 243 -19.50 -16.36 14.77
C GLU A 243 -20.96 -15.98 15.08
N LYS A 244 -21.76 -15.64 14.06
CA LYS A 244 -23.14 -15.17 14.19
C LYS A 244 -23.25 -13.92 15.09
N ASP A 245 -22.28 -13.01 14.97
CA ASP A 245 -22.29 -11.77 15.72
C ASP A 245 -23.55 -10.96 15.41
N PRO A 246 -24.36 -10.59 16.41
CA PRO A 246 -25.61 -9.85 16.20
C PRO A 246 -25.40 -8.46 15.57
N ARG A 247 -24.18 -7.95 15.60
CA ARG A 247 -23.82 -6.64 15.01
C ARG A 247 -23.33 -6.74 13.57
N TYR A 248 -23.33 -7.94 12.98
CA TYR A 248 -22.78 -8.17 11.63
C TYR A 248 -23.27 -7.13 10.62
N ASP A 249 -24.57 -6.85 10.59
CA ASP A 249 -25.14 -5.91 9.64
C ASP A 249 -24.68 -4.46 9.86
N LEU A 250 -24.54 -4.04 11.13
CA LEU A 250 -24.00 -2.71 11.45
C LEU A 250 -22.51 -2.62 11.04
N VAL A 251 -21.70 -3.63 11.39
CA VAL A 251 -20.26 -3.63 11.07
C VAL A 251 -20.05 -3.68 9.56
N ARG A 252 -20.86 -4.44 8.81
CA ARG A 252 -20.83 -4.45 7.35
C ARG A 252 -21.12 -3.05 6.78
N ASP A 253 -22.18 -2.39 7.26
CA ASP A 253 -22.55 -1.07 6.75
C ASP A 253 -21.46 -0.01 7.06
N VAL A 254 -20.74 -0.16 8.18
CA VAL A 254 -19.54 0.66 8.46
C VAL A 254 -18.41 0.37 7.46
N ALA A 255 -18.15 -0.90 7.14
CA ALA A 255 -17.15 -1.29 6.14
C ALA A 255 -17.50 -0.73 4.75
N ASP A 256 -18.77 -0.83 4.36
CA ASP A 256 -19.27 -0.31 3.08
C ASP A 256 -19.14 1.21 3.00
N ALA A 257 -19.46 1.92 4.08
CA ALA A 257 -19.31 3.38 4.16
C ALA A 257 -17.82 3.78 4.07
N LEU A 258 -16.90 3.08 4.74
CA LEU A 258 -15.46 3.33 4.65
C LEU A 258 -14.90 3.05 3.26
N SER A 259 -15.43 2.06 2.56
CA SER A 259 -14.97 1.70 1.22
C SER A 259 -15.50 2.65 0.14
N SER A 260 -16.78 3.04 0.23
CA SER A 260 -17.48 3.81 -0.82
C SER A 260 -17.59 5.31 -0.55
N GLY A 261 -17.51 5.73 0.71
CA GLY A 261 -17.86 7.08 1.16
C GLY A 261 -19.38 7.32 1.27
N ASP A 262 -20.21 6.32 0.98
CA ASP A 262 -21.67 6.45 1.08
C ASP A 262 -22.14 6.07 2.49
N THR A 263 -22.58 7.06 3.26
CA THR A 263 -22.99 6.90 4.66
C THR A 263 -24.52 6.72 4.84
N ARG A 264 -25.33 6.81 3.77
CA ARG A 264 -26.81 6.84 3.85
C ARG A 264 -27.42 5.65 4.57
N THR A 265 -26.94 4.43 4.29
CA THR A 265 -27.42 3.22 4.96
C THR A 265 -27.07 3.22 6.44
N LEU A 266 -25.86 3.66 6.77
CA LEU A 266 -25.35 3.75 8.13
C LEU A 266 -26.07 4.83 8.95
N GLU A 267 -26.36 5.99 8.33
CA GLU A 267 -27.09 7.10 8.95
C GLU A 267 -28.56 6.74 9.31
N ALA A 268 -29.15 5.82 8.56
CA ALA A 268 -30.49 5.31 8.86
C ALA A 268 -30.54 4.39 10.10
N ARG A 269 -29.38 3.96 10.63
CA ARG A 269 -29.29 3.08 11.81
C ARG A 269 -29.20 3.90 13.09
N GLY A 270 -30.27 3.90 13.89
CA GLY A 270 -30.29 4.57 15.21
C GLY A 270 -29.20 4.06 16.14
N GLU A 271 -28.89 2.77 16.10
CA GLU A 271 -27.87 2.13 16.92
C GLU A 271 -26.45 2.66 16.65
N TRP A 272 -26.17 3.16 15.45
CA TRP A 272 -24.89 3.78 15.09
C TRP A 272 -24.56 5.01 15.94
N TYR A 273 -25.58 5.73 16.39
CA TYR A 273 -25.43 6.96 17.17
C TYR A 273 -25.47 6.72 18.69
N THR A 274 -25.87 5.53 19.13
CA THR A 274 -26.06 5.19 20.57
C THR A 274 -24.99 4.26 21.12
N LEU A 275 -23.92 4.04 20.37
CA LEU A 275 -22.81 3.19 20.76
C LEU A 275 -22.05 3.69 22.00
#